data_d130e422edf4c4463deaff47d8ac3b96
#
_entry.id   d130e422edf4c4463deaff47d8ac3b96
#
_cell.length_a   1.000
_cell.length_b   1.000
_cell.length_c   1.000
_cell.angle_alpha   90.00
_cell.angle_beta   90.00
_cell.angle_gamma   90.00
#
_symmetry.space_group_name_H-M   'P 1'
#
loop_
_entity.id
_entity.type
_entity.pdbx_description
1 polymer ?
#
loop_
_entity_poly.entity_id
_entity_poly.type
_entity_poly.pdbx_seq_one_letter_code
_entity_poly.pdbx_strand_id
1 'polypeptide(L)'
;MQGIDEAKVGAWLDANVNEAHGPYSYELIAGGRSNLTYRVTDANGMRMVLRRPPLGHVLATAHDMAREHRIISAVGSTGVPVPRCLGLCTDEEVNGAPF
;
A
#
# COMPACT_ATOMS: atom_id res chain seq x y z
N MET A 1 12.84 -6.86 2.21
CA MET A 1 11.84 -6.62 3.32
C MET A 1 10.76 -7.66 3.19
N GLN A 2 10.47 -8.37 4.25
CA GLN A 2 9.43 -9.37 4.24
C GLN A 2 8.06 -8.76 3.92
N GLY A 3 7.33 -9.37 2.99
CA GLY A 3 6.04 -8.88 2.55
C GLY A 3 6.09 -7.80 1.49
N ILE A 4 7.27 -7.32 1.09
CA ILE A 4 7.46 -6.31 0.07
C ILE A 4 8.50 -6.77 -0.95
N ASP A 5 8.09 -6.83 -2.22
CA ASP A 5 9.02 -6.95 -3.33
C ASP A 5 9.45 -5.52 -3.69
N GLU A 6 10.57 -5.08 -3.13
CA GLU A 6 10.97 -3.68 -3.20
C GLU A 6 11.18 -3.18 -4.63
N ALA A 7 11.70 -4.02 -5.50
CA ALA A 7 11.93 -3.64 -6.89
C ALA A 7 10.61 -3.45 -7.66
N LYS A 8 9.70 -4.41 -7.54
CA LYS A 8 8.42 -4.37 -8.26
C LYS A 8 7.46 -3.33 -7.68
N VAL A 9 7.41 -3.22 -6.36
CA VAL A 9 6.59 -2.21 -5.69
C VAL A 9 7.09 -0.81 -6.03
N GLY A 10 8.41 -0.61 -6.00
CA GLY A 10 9.00 0.67 -6.38
C GLY A 10 8.66 1.07 -7.81
N ALA A 11 8.76 0.13 -8.75
CA ALA A 11 8.39 0.38 -10.14
C ALA A 11 6.90 0.71 -10.28
N TRP A 12 6.05 0.02 -9.53
CA TRP A 12 4.61 0.30 -9.53
C TRP A 12 4.30 1.69 -8.99
N LEU A 13 4.97 2.08 -7.91
CA LEU A 13 4.81 3.42 -7.33
C LEU A 13 5.24 4.51 -8.32
N ASP A 14 6.38 4.33 -8.99
CA ASP A 14 6.84 5.29 -10.00
C ASP A 14 5.84 5.44 -11.15
N ALA A 15 5.18 4.35 -11.53
CA ALA A 15 4.24 4.36 -12.64
C ALA A 15 2.84 4.87 -12.27
N ASN A 16 2.42 4.72 -11.01
CA ASN A 16 1.03 4.93 -10.61
C ASN A 16 0.82 6.07 -9.62
N VAL A 17 1.87 6.50 -8.92
CA VAL A 17 1.78 7.60 -7.94
C VAL A 17 2.65 8.74 -8.43
N ASN A 18 2.03 9.74 -9.03
CA ASN A 18 2.75 10.83 -9.72
C ASN A 18 3.67 11.63 -8.81
N GLU A 19 3.34 11.74 -7.52
CA GLU A 19 4.12 12.52 -6.56
C GLU A 19 5.30 11.76 -5.99
N ALA A 20 5.37 10.44 -6.20
CA ALA A 20 6.38 9.58 -5.60
C ALA A 20 7.53 9.32 -6.57
N HIS A 21 8.75 9.41 -6.08
CA HIS A 21 9.96 9.21 -6.87
C HIS A 21 10.94 8.33 -6.11
N GLY A 22 11.27 7.18 -6.70
CA GLY A 22 12.25 6.27 -6.12
C GLY A 22 13.68 6.84 -6.14
N PRO A 23 14.60 6.23 -5.40
CA PRO A 23 14.41 4.99 -4.64
C PRO A 23 13.55 5.17 -3.39
N TYR A 24 12.96 4.04 -2.94
CA TYR A 24 12.08 4.02 -1.77
C TYR A 24 12.71 3.24 -0.63
N SER A 25 12.43 3.65 0.59
CA SER A 25 12.73 2.86 1.77
C SER A 25 11.43 2.38 2.42
N TYR A 26 11.48 1.21 3.05
CA TYR A 26 10.31 0.53 3.58
C TYR A 26 10.57 0.16 5.05
N GLU A 27 9.57 0.36 5.89
CA GLU A 27 9.63 0.02 7.31
C GLU A 27 8.29 -0.55 7.73
N LEU A 28 8.31 -1.75 8.33
CA LEU A 28 7.10 -2.35 8.88
C LEU A 28 6.76 -1.63 10.19
N ILE A 29 5.61 -0.99 10.25
CA ILE A 29 5.19 -0.23 11.43
C ILE A 29 4.06 -0.88 12.21
N ALA A 30 3.30 -1.78 11.58
CA ALA A 30 2.27 -2.56 12.26
C ALA A 30 2.02 -3.85 11.49
N GLY A 31 1.71 -4.92 12.20
CA GLY A 31 1.49 -6.20 11.57
C GLY A 31 1.07 -7.26 12.55
N GLY A 32 1.29 -8.54 12.19
CA GLY A 32 0.90 -9.69 12.94
C GLY A 32 -0.17 -10.48 12.22
N ARG A 33 -1.31 -10.74 12.87
CA ARG A 33 -2.40 -11.51 12.28
C ARG A 33 -3.34 -10.67 11.42
N SER A 34 -3.28 -9.35 11.56
CA SER A 34 -4.06 -8.43 10.76
C SER A 34 -3.25 -7.94 9.56
N ASN A 35 -3.79 -6.99 8.82
CA ASN A 35 -3.09 -6.40 7.69
C ASN A 35 -1.74 -5.84 8.11
N LEU A 36 -0.74 -6.01 7.25
CA LEU A 36 0.58 -5.44 7.46
C LEU A 36 0.58 -4.00 6.97
N THR A 37 1.17 -3.11 7.76
CA THR A 37 1.25 -1.69 7.46
C THR A 37 2.72 -1.27 7.41
N TYR A 38 3.12 -0.66 6.30
CA TYR A 38 4.49 -0.22 6.08
C TYR A 38 4.53 1.28 5.90
N ARG A 39 5.58 1.90 6.42
CA ARG A 39 5.93 3.26 6.04
C ARG A 39 6.83 3.17 4.82
N VAL A 40 6.44 3.88 3.76
CA VAL A 40 7.23 3.98 2.54
C VAL A 40 7.69 5.42 2.41
N THR A 41 8.99 5.63 2.29
CA THR A 41 9.58 6.96 2.13
C THR A 41 10.24 7.02 0.77
N ASP A 42 9.90 8.04 -0.02
CA ASP A 42 10.49 8.22 -1.34
C ASP A 42 11.83 8.97 -1.29
N ALA A 43 12.44 9.17 -2.46
CA ALA A 43 13.75 9.83 -2.55
C ALA A 43 13.74 11.27 -2.03
N ASN A 44 12.59 11.93 -2.06
CA ASN A 44 12.43 13.32 -1.62
C ASN A 44 11.94 13.45 -0.18
N GLY A 45 11.83 12.35 0.54
CA GLY A 45 11.38 12.34 1.93
C GLY A 45 9.87 12.29 2.10
N MET A 46 9.10 12.12 1.02
CA MET A 46 7.65 11.97 1.10
C MET A 46 7.31 10.64 1.76
N ARG A 47 6.48 10.67 2.79
CA ARG A 47 6.06 9.49 3.53
C ARG A 47 4.69 9.04 3.11
N MET A 48 4.56 7.73 2.88
CA MET A 48 3.33 7.07 2.48
C MET A 48 3.09 5.87 3.36
N VAL A 49 1.87 5.37 3.37
CA VAL A 49 1.52 4.13 4.05
C VAL A 49 1.09 3.12 2.99
N LEU A 50 1.70 1.94 3.04
CA LEU A 50 1.32 0.81 2.21
C LEU A 50 0.72 -0.25 3.11
N ARG A 51 -0.49 -0.70 2.78
CA ARG A 51 -1.15 -1.77 3.51
C ARG A 51 -1.35 -2.98 2.61
N ARG A 52 -1.13 -4.15 3.17
CA ARG A 52 -1.35 -5.41 2.47
C ARG A 52 -1.95 -6.45 3.42
N PRO A 53 -2.59 -7.51 2.86
CA PRO A 53 -3.09 -8.60 3.69
C PRO A 53 -1.95 -9.32 4.42
N PRO A 54 -2.27 -10.05 5.49
CA PRO A 54 -1.29 -10.88 6.17
C PRO A 54 -0.65 -11.89 5.22
N LEU A 55 0.59 -12.26 5.50
CA LEU A 55 1.30 -13.26 4.70
C LEU A 55 0.53 -14.60 4.74
N GLY A 56 0.40 -15.23 3.59
CA GLY A 56 -0.23 -16.55 3.46
C GLY A 56 -1.75 -16.55 3.36
N HIS A 57 -2.41 -15.38 3.39
CA HIS A 57 -3.88 -15.29 3.34
C HIS A 57 -4.37 -14.47 2.15
N VAL A 58 -3.80 -14.70 0.97
CA VAL A 58 -4.00 -13.83 -0.19
C VAL A 58 -5.43 -13.84 -0.71
N LEU A 59 -6.02 -15.03 -0.89
CA LEU A 59 -7.32 -15.15 -1.56
C LEU A 59 -8.47 -14.56 -0.76
N ALA A 60 -8.49 -14.80 0.56
CA ALA A 60 -9.57 -14.34 1.42
C ALA A 60 -9.55 -12.83 1.63
N THR A 61 -8.38 -12.19 1.49
CA THR A 61 -8.18 -10.79 1.86
C THR A 61 -8.05 -9.84 0.66
N ALA A 62 -8.04 -10.36 -0.57
CA ALA A 62 -7.94 -9.53 -1.76
C ALA A 62 -9.11 -8.53 -1.86
N HIS A 63 -10.33 -8.97 -1.53
CA HIS A 63 -11.50 -8.10 -1.52
C HIS A 63 -11.46 -7.05 -0.41
N ASP A 64 -10.76 -7.35 0.70
CA ASP A 64 -10.66 -6.43 1.83
C ASP A 64 -9.80 -5.21 1.51
N MET A 65 -8.75 -5.38 0.71
CA MET A 65 -7.93 -4.24 0.29
C MET A 65 -8.71 -3.30 -0.62
N ALA A 66 -9.45 -3.84 -1.57
CA ALA A 66 -10.31 -3.03 -2.45
C ALA A 66 -11.41 -2.32 -1.65
N ARG A 67 -11.99 -3.01 -0.66
CA ARG A 67 -13.01 -2.42 0.22
C ARG A 67 -12.42 -1.29 1.05
N GLU A 68 -11.26 -1.51 1.66
CA GLU A 68 -10.58 -0.49 2.47
C GLU A 68 -10.29 0.76 1.65
N HIS A 69 -9.73 0.59 0.46
CA HIS A 69 -9.44 1.70 -0.45
C HIS A 69 -10.71 2.47 -0.80
N ARG A 70 -11.79 1.76 -1.10
CA ARG A 70 -13.07 2.37 -1.47
C ARG A 70 -13.68 3.15 -0.32
N ILE A 71 -13.62 2.60 0.90
CA ILE A 71 -14.17 3.26 2.09
C ILE A 71 -13.37 4.53 2.42
N ILE A 72 -12.06 4.44 2.45
CA ILE A 72 -11.21 5.59 2.77
C ILE A 72 -11.38 6.69 1.71
N SER A 73 -11.44 6.31 0.43
CA SER A 73 -11.65 7.27 -0.66
C SER A 73 -13.00 7.98 -0.54
N ALA A 74 -14.07 7.24 -0.20
CA ALA A 74 -15.40 7.81 -0.03
C ALA A 74 -15.47 8.75 1.18
N VAL A 75 -14.90 8.33 2.32
CA VAL A 75 -14.88 9.15 3.54
C VAL A 75 -14.04 10.41 3.34
N GLY A 76 -12.93 10.30 2.60
CA GLY A 76 -12.07 11.44 2.30
C GLY A 76 -12.78 12.56 1.54
N SER A 77 -13.80 12.24 0.74
CA SER A 77 -14.58 13.22 0.01
C SER A 77 -15.59 13.97 0.87
N THR A 78 -15.82 13.53 2.12
CA THR A 78 -16.81 14.14 3.02
C THR A 78 -16.22 15.20 3.96
N GLY A 79 -14.92 15.44 3.88
CA GLY A 79 -14.23 16.37 4.77
C GLY A 79 -13.79 15.79 6.10
N VAL A 80 -14.08 14.50 6.37
CA VAL A 80 -13.56 13.81 7.54
C VAL A 80 -12.05 13.59 7.35
N PRO A 81 -11.20 13.92 8.36
CA PRO A 81 -9.76 13.75 8.21
C PRO A 81 -9.37 12.28 8.17
N VAL A 82 -9.00 11.81 6.98
CA VAL A 82 -8.47 10.46 6.72
C VAL A 82 -7.27 10.59 5.78
N PRO A 83 -6.39 9.59 5.72
CA PRO A 83 -5.30 9.61 4.77
C PRO A 83 -5.82 9.68 3.32
N ARG A 84 -5.13 10.43 2.48
CA ARG A 84 -5.45 10.46 1.06
C ARG A 84 -5.02 9.15 0.41
N CYS A 85 -5.93 8.51 -0.33
CA CYS A 85 -5.60 7.30 -1.09
C CYS A 85 -4.80 7.68 -2.33
N LEU A 86 -3.63 7.10 -2.48
CA LEU A 86 -2.75 7.34 -3.62
C LEU A 86 -2.92 6.30 -4.71
N GLY A 87 -3.38 5.10 -4.38
CA GLY A 87 -3.62 4.05 -5.36
C GLY A 87 -3.95 2.72 -4.72
N LEU A 88 -4.44 1.82 -5.57
CA LEU A 88 -4.72 0.44 -5.20
C LEU A 88 -4.11 -0.45 -6.28
N CYS A 89 -3.28 -1.40 -5.88
CA CYS A 89 -2.72 -2.41 -6.77
C CYS A 89 -3.44 -3.74 -6.54
N THR A 90 -4.14 -4.23 -7.55
CA THR A 90 -4.81 -5.53 -7.50
C THR A 90 -4.04 -6.62 -8.24
N ASP A 91 -2.91 -6.28 -8.84
CA ASP A 91 -2.06 -7.22 -9.55
C ASP A 91 -1.17 -7.97 -8.57
N GLU A 92 -1.47 -9.24 -8.33
CA GLU A 92 -0.72 -10.07 -7.41
C GLU A 92 0.72 -10.34 -7.85
N GLU A 93 1.03 -10.12 -9.13
CA GLU A 93 2.40 -10.32 -9.62
C GLU A 93 3.36 -9.23 -9.17
N VAL A 94 2.84 -8.08 -8.72
CA VAL A 94 3.69 -6.99 -8.23
C VAL A 94 4.26 -7.30 -6.86
N ASN A 95 3.42 -7.74 -5.92
CA ASN A 95 3.85 -7.94 -4.53
C ASN A 95 3.37 -9.26 -3.91
N GLY A 96 2.83 -10.16 -4.70
CA GLY A 96 2.28 -11.42 -4.21
C GLY A 96 0.90 -11.31 -3.59
N ALA A 97 0.40 -10.09 -3.41
CA ALA A 97 -0.92 -9.81 -2.85
C ALA A 97 -1.32 -8.38 -3.25
N PRO A 98 -2.62 -8.04 -3.21
CA PRO A 98 -3.06 -6.65 -3.39
C PRO A 98 -2.52 -5.73 -2.30
N PHE A 99 -2.38 -4.46 -2.64
CA PHE A 99 -1.97 -3.46 -1.66
C PHE A 99 -2.44 -2.06 -2.03
#